data_7917ce338d2d4f44669da86cb5a6e6b8
#
_entry.id   7917ce338d2d4f44669da86cb5a6e6b8
#
_cell.length_a   1.000
_cell.length_b   1.000
_cell.length_c   1.000
_cell.angle_alpha   90.00
_cell.angle_beta   90.00
_cell.angle_gamma   90.00
#
_symmetry.space_group_name_H-M   'P 1'
#
loop_
_entity.id
_entity.type
_entity.pdbx_description
1 polymer ?
#
loop_
_entity_poly.entity_id
_entity_poly.type
_entity_poly.pdbx_seq_one_letter_code
_entity_poly.pdbx_strand_id
1 'polypeptide(L)'
;VLLGLSRIVLGVHYLSDVWAGYLIGTLWLIVGISLSEFLTASGRVNWHAPRERRRRTAARGLAVVAGVGCIAYASSRPLPAPAHATELSVELDRPVDQLLRTQTLSRAFTLLGRPEQALSFAIVEANADALSARLRRAGWLAADKADAQNMLRLARQGLDYATAPLAPAFWNDQINDLAFERPLQQAEKKVVATVRIWTTPYRVGQDRLFVGVVREYDGTRWGVLHTILPDVDAAAEGFVDSLQRAGQPFAVCLRPLLPPMIGSYLLGGHFFTRGQLWLLDPGDHGELARLCGRHGPRQ
;
A
#
# COMPACT_ATOMS: atom_id res chain seq x y z
N VAL A 1 -0.32 -19.11 -10.87
CA VAL A 1 0.73 -18.25 -10.27
C VAL A 1 0.56 -16.82 -10.74
N LEU A 2 0.57 -16.53 -12.06
CA LEU A 2 0.49 -15.17 -12.61
C LEU A 2 -0.75 -14.39 -12.12
N LEU A 3 -1.92 -15.02 -12.03
CA LEU A 3 -3.14 -14.40 -11.51
C LEU A 3 -3.02 -14.01 -10.03
N GLY A 4 -2.40 -14.87 -9.21
CA GLY A 4 -2.16 -14.56 -7.81
C GLY A 4 -1.16 -13.41 -7.64
N LEU A 5 -0.09 -13.40 -8.44
CA LEU A 5 0.88 -12.33 -8.44
C LEU A 5 0.25 -11.00 -8.86
N SER A 6 -0.58 -10.99 -9.90
CA SER A 6 -1.28 -9.79 -10.35
C SER A 6 -2.20 -9.19 -9.27
N ARG A 7 -2.87 -10.04 -8.48
CA ARG A 7 -3.72 -9.60 -7.36
C ARG A 7 -2.93 -8.91 -6.26
N ILE A 8 -1.72 -9.39 -5.99
CA ILE A 8 -0.79 -8.79 -5.03
C ILE A 8 -0.31 -7.43 -5.56
N VAL A 9 0.13 -7.39 -6.83
CA VAL A 9 0.63 -6.16 -7.47
C VAL A 9 -0.45 -5.08 -7.55
N LEU A 10 -1.70 -5.48 -7.79
CA LEU A 10 -2.85 -4.57 -7.79
C LEU A 10 -3.30 -4.16 -6.38
N GLY A 11 -2.72 -4.73 -5.32
CA GLY A 11 -3.04 -4.37 -3.93
C GLY A 11 -4.45 -4.76 -3.48
N VAL A 12 -5.15 -5.65 -4.23
CA VAL A 12 -6.53 -6.06 -3.93
C VAL A 12 -6.63 -7.28 -3.02
N HIS A 13 -5.51 -7.96 -2.75
CA HIS A 13 -5.42 -9.09 -1.82
C HIS A 13 -4.08 -9.10 -1.09
N TYR A 14 -4.09 -9.55 0.15
CA TYR A 14 -2.88 -9.87 0.88
C TYR A 14 -2.21 -11.14 0.29
N LEU A 15 -0.91 -11.22 0.43
CA LEU A 15 -0.15 -12.41 0.00
C LEU A 15 -0.67 -13.69 0.67
N SER A 16 -1.14 -13.60 1.92
CA SER A 16 -1.78 -14.69 2.65
C SER A 16 -2.99 -15.28 1.92
N ASP A 17 -3.82 -14.43 1.31
CA ASP A 17 -5.03 -14.86 0.59
C ASP A 17 -4.67 -15.65 -0.67
N VAL A 18 -3.64 -15.19 -1.36
CA VAL A 18 -3.10 -15.86 -2.55
C VAL A 18 -2.49 -17.22 -2.17
N TRP A 19 -1.73 -17.29 -1.09
CA TRP A 19 -1.20 -18.56 -0.57
C TRP A 19 -2.29 -19.50 -0.13
N ALA A 20 -3.31 -19.03 0.60
CA ALA A 20 -4.46 -19.83 0.99
C ALA A 20 -5.18 -20.43 -0.25
N GLY A 21 -5.37 -19.62 -1.29
CA GLY A 21 -5.94 -20.08 -2.56
C GLY A 21 -5.10 -21.17 -3.23
N TYR A 22 -3.78 -21.05 -3.24
CA TYR A 22 -2.90 -22.09 -3.79
C TYR A 22 -2.90 -23.36 -2.96
N LEU A 23 -2.91 -23.27 -1.63
CA LEU A 23 -2.98 -24.45 -0.74
C LEU A 23 -4.27 -25.22 -0.95
N ILE A 24 -5.40 -24.51 -0.99
CA ILE A 24 -6.71 -25.11 -1.26
C ILE A 24 -6.73 -25.76 -2.66
N GLY A 25 -6.24 -25.05 -3.68
CA GLY A 25 -6.16 -25.57 -5.05
C GLY A 25 -5.28 -26.82 -5.14
N THR A 26 -4.14 -26.84 -4.45
CA THR A 26 -3.24 -27.99 -4.39
C THR A 26 -3.89 -29.17 -3.66
N LEU A 27 -4.59 -28.92 -2.54
CA LEU A 27 -5.33 -29.95 -1.82
C LEU A 27 -6.38 -30.63 -2.71
N TRP A 28 -7.18 -29.84 -3.42
CA TRP A 28 -8.17 -30.35 -4.35
C TRP A 28 -7.55 -31.14 -5.51
N LEU A 29 -6.38 -30.71 -6.00
CA LEU A 29 -5.64 -31.45 -7.03
C LEU A 29 -5.19 -32.81 -6.51
N ILE A 30 -4.63 -32.88 -5.30
CA ILE A 30 -4.23 -34.15 -4.65
C ILE A 30 -5.44 -35.07 -4.48
N VAL A 31 -6.55 -34.56 -3.96
CA VAL A 31 -7.80 -35.34 -3.80
C VAL A 31 -8.27 -35.85 -5.17
N GLY A 32 -8.27 -35.02 -6.20
CA GLY A 32 -8.68 -35.42 -7.55
C GLY A 32 -7.80 -36.52 -8.16
N ILE A 33 -6.47 -36.39 -8.00
CA ILE A 33 -5.51 -37.41 -8.45
C ILE A 33 -5.73 -38.71 -7.69
N SER A 34 -5.77 -38.67 -6.36
CA SER A 34 -5.95 -39.87 -5.50
C SER A 34 -7.27 -40.60 -5.80
N LEU A 35 -8.35 -39.82 -6.00
CA LEU A 35 -9.66 -40.42 -6.38
C LEU A 35 -9.59 -41.04 -7.77
N SER A 36 -8.93 -40.41 -8.73
CA SER A 36 -8.74 -40.94 -10.08
C SER A 36 -7.97 -42.29 -10.05
N GLU A 37 -6.87 -42.30 -9.27
CA GLU A 37 -6.07 -43.52 -9.10
C GLU A 37 -6.86 -44.62 -8.42
N PHE A 38 -7.60 -44.31 -7.35
CA PHE A 38 -8.47 -45.28 -6.66
C PHE A 38 -9.54 -45.86 -7.58
N LEU A 39 -10.22 -45.03 -8.37
CA LEU A 39 -11.23 -45.48 -9.33
C LEU A 39 -10.63 -46.35 -10.43
N THR A 40 -9.41 -46.06 -10.86
CA THR A 40 -8.68 -46.88 -11.85
C THR A 40 -8.25 -48.21 -11.26
N ALA A 41 -7.65 -48.20 -10.07
CA ALA A 41 -7.21 -49.42 -9.37
C ALA A 41 -8.39 -50.34 -8.99
N SER A 42 -9.55 -49.79 -8.67
CA SER A 42 -10.77 -50.54 -8.38
C SER A 42 -11.47 -51.12 -9.62
N GLY A 43 -10.92 -50.93 -10.82
CA GLY A 43 -11.48 -51.39 -12.09
C GLY A 43 -12.77 -50.69 -12.53
N ARG A 44 -13.22 -49.67 -11.77
CA ARG A 44 -14.44 -48.92 -12.10
C ARG A 44 -14.29 -48.01 -13.32
N VAL A 45 -13.06 -47.61 -13.62
CA VAL A 45 -12.76 -46.76 -14.75
C VAL A 45 -11.54 -47.30 -15.52
N ASN A 46 -11.72 -47.64 -16.79
CA ASN A 46 -10.63 -48.07 -17.65
C ASN A 46 -10.26 -46.95 -18.62
N TRP A 47 -9.24 -46.21 -18.25
CA TRP A 47 -8.79 -45.04 -19.02
C TRP A 47 -8.16 -45.41 -20.38
N HIS A 48 -7.86 -46.66 -20.64
CA HIS A 48 -7.23 -47.08 -21.92
C HIS A 48 -8.28 -47.54 -22.95
N ALA A 49 -9.56 -47.65 -22.58
CA ALA A 49 -10.61 -47.96 -23.53
C ALA A 49 -10.78 -46.84 -24.58
N PRO A 50 -10.95 -47.19 -25.88
CA PRO A 50 -11.09 -46.19 -26.97
C PRO A 50 -12.23 -45.18 -26.74
N ARG A 51 -13.32 -45.64 -26.13
CA ARG A 51 -14.48 -44.79 -25.79
C ARG A 51 -14.14 -43.78 -24.71
N GLU A 52 -13.25 -44.08 -23.80
CA GLU A 52 -12.81 -43.19 -22.74
C GLU A 52 -11.73 -42.20 -23.20
N ARG A 53 -10.92 -42.57 -24.20
CA ARG A 53 -10.02 -41.64 -24.84
C ARG A 53 -10.78 -40.46 -25.48
N ARG A 54 -11.92 -40.74 -26.14
CA ARG A 54 -12.79 -39.72 -26.72
C ARG A 54 -13.45 -38.83 -25.63
N ARG A 55 -13.87 -39.43 -24.51
CA ARG A 55 -14.42 -38.71 -23.37
C ARG A 55 -13.38 -37.82 -22.71
N ARG A 56 -12.12 -38.26 -22.59
CA ARG A 56 -11.00 -37.44 -22.07
C ARG A 56 -10.71 -36.26 -22.95
N THR A 57 -10.64 -36.40 -24.27
CA THR A 57 -10.44 -35.28 -25.21
C THR A 57 -11.60 -34.31 -25.10
N ALA A 58 -12.82 -34.77 -25.01
CA ALA A 58 -13.99 -33.92 -24.79
C ALA A 58 -13.95 -33.18 -23.46
N ALA A 59 -13.61 -33.88 -22.35
CA ALA A 59 -13.46 -33.25 -21.03
C ALA A 59 -12.34 -32.21 -20.97
N ARG A 60 -11.20 -32.50 -21.62
CA ARG A 60 -10.11 -31.50 -21.75
C ARG A 60 -10.55 -30.29 -22.57
N GLY A 61 -11.23 -30.52 -23.70
CA GLY A 61 -11.79 -29.44 -24.51
C GLY A 61 -12.76 -28.57 -23.70
N LEU A 62 -13.67 -29.20 -22.93
CA LEU A 62 -14.63 -28.50 -22.09
C LEU A 62 -13.92 -27.70 -20.96
N ALA A 63 -12.89 -28.29 -20.33
CA ALA A 63 -12.12 -27.58 -19.31
C ALA A 63 -11.38 -26.36 -19.86
N VAL A 64 -10.81 -26.47 -21.07
CA VAL A 64 -10.18 -25.35 -21.76
C VAL A 64 -11.21 -24.26 -22.08
N VAL A 65 -12.35 -24.64 -22.66
CA VAL A 65 -13.45 -23.70 -22.99
C VAL A 65 -13.97 -23.02 -21.72
N ALA A 66 -14.18 -23.77 -20.64
CA ALA A 66 -14.60 -23.20 -19.36
C ALA A 66 -13.53 -22.25 -18.79
N GLY A 67 -12.25 -22.61 -18.84
CA GLY A 67 -11.14 -21.77 -18.40
C GLY A 67 -11.06 -20.47 -19.20
N VAL A 68 -11.12 -20.54 -20.53
CA VAL A 68 -11.16 -19.36 -21.42
C VAL A 68 -12.41 -18.51 -21.13
N GLY A 69 -13.57 -19.13 -20.95
CA GLY A 69 -14.81 -18.47 -20.60
C GLY A 69 -14.73 -17.72 -19.26
N CYS A 70 -14.14 -18.34 -18.24
CA CYS A 70 -13.89 -17.70 -16.95
C CYS A 70 -12.95 -16.49 -17.07
N ILE A 71 -11.87 -16.65 -17.84
CA ILE A 71 -10.92 -15.54 -18.08
C ILE A 71 -11.62 -14.39 -18.84
N ALA A 72 -12.36 -14.69 -19.90
CA ALA A 72 -13.10 -13.70 -20.67
C ALA A 72 -14.16 -12.99 -19.80
N TYR A 73 -14.90 -13.75 -18.99
CA TYR A 73 -15.88 -13.20 -18.05
C TYR A 73 -15.22 -12.30 -16.99
N ALA A 74 -14.10 -12.74 -16.39
CA ALA A 74 -13.35 -11.94 -15.42
C ALA A 74 -12.79 -10.65 -16.04
N SER A 75 -12.37 -10.72 -17.31
CA SER A 75 -11.83 -9.57 -18.03
C SER A 75 -12.92 -8.58 -18.50
N SER A 76 -14.14 -9.06 -18.69
CA SER A 76 -15.28 -8.21 -19.11
C SER A 76 -15.93 -7.44 -17.96
N ARG A 77 -15.65 -7.84 -16.71
CA ARG A 77 -16.15 -7.10 -15.54
C ARG A 77 -15.21 -5.94 -15.23
N PRO A 78 -15.70 -4.68 -15.20
CA PRO A 78 -14.91 -3.62 -14.61
C PRO A 78 -14.61 -4.07 -13.18
N LEU A 79 -13.33 -4.08 -12.81
CA LEU A 79 -12.95 -4.23 -11.42
C LEU A 79 -13.74 -3.17 -10.65
N PRO A 80 -14.50 -3.54 -9.60
CA PRO A 80 -15.08 -2.52 -8.75
C PRO A 80 -13.93 -1.60 -8.38
N ALA A 81 -14.04 -0.32 -8.76
CA ALA A 81 -13.13 0.67 -8.25
C ALA A 81 -13.09 0.43 -6.74
N PRO A 82 -11.91 0.34 -6.11
CA PRO A 82 -11.85 0.26 -4.67
C PRO A 82 -12.78 1.36 -4.17
N ALA A 83 -13.77 0.98 -3.36
CA ALA A 83 -14.66 1.96 -2.76
C ALA A 83 -13.74 2.87 -1.97
N HIS A 84 -13.30 3.94 -2.62
CA HIS A 84 -12.51 4.94 -1.96
C HIS A 84 -13.40 5.39 -0.81
N ALA A 85 -12.85 5.51 0.38
CA ALA A 85 -13.50 6.10 1.54
C ALA A 85 -14.04 7.53 1.28
N THR A 86 -14.04 7.93 0.02
CA THR A 86 -14.41 9.21 -0.56
C THR A 86 -15.90 9.49 -0.45
N GLU A 87 -16.75 8.46 -0.37
CA GLU A 87 -18.21 8.64 -0.28
C GLU A 87 -18.71 8.87 1.15
N LEU A 88 -18.00 8.34 2.14
CA LEU A 88 -18.30 8.61 3.54
C LEU A 88 -17.54 9.85 3.99
N SER A 89 -18.26 10.89 4.30
CA SER A 89 -17.71 12.14 4.84
C SER A 89 -18.20 12.30 6.27
N VAL A 90 -17.30 12.15 7.21
CA VAL A 90 -17.56 12.26 8.64
C VAL A 90 -16.80 13.48 9.17
N GLU A 91 -17.55 14.43 9.75
CA GLU A 91 -16.91 15.57 10.41
C GLU A 91 -16.08 15.09 11.61
N LEU A 92 -14.90 15.64 11.76
CA LEU A 92 -14.01 15.31 12.87
C LEU A 92 -14.58 15.84 14.18
N ASP A 93 -14.97 14.94 15.09
CA ASP A 93 -15.60 15.25 16.39
C ASP A 93 -14.60 15.28 17.55
N ARG A 94 -13.36 14.81 17.33
CA ARG A 94 -12.31 14.66 18.34
C ARG A 94 -10.93 14.93 17.79
N PRO A 95 -9.91 15.15 18.64
CA PRO A 95 -8.53 15.34 18.21
C PRO A 95 -8.03 14.15 17.37
N VAL A 96 -7.30 14.46 16.28
CA VAL A 96 -6.80 13.46 15.30
C VAL A 96 -5.96 12.37 15.97
N ASP A 97 -5.10 12.73 16.92
CA ASP A 97 -4.29 11.75 17.65
C ASP A 97 -5.14 10.76 18.45
N GLN A 98 -6.26 11.20 19.03
CA GLN A 98 -7.18 10.31 19.74
C GLN A 98 -7.93 9.39 18.77
N LEU A 99 -8.37 9.91 17.63
CA LEU A 99 -9.02 9.13 16.58
C LEU A 99 -8.11 8.01 16.06
N LEU A 100 -6.84 8.35 15.82
CA LEU A 100 -5.86 7.44 15.21
C LEU A 100 -5.18 6.49 16.22
N ARG A 101 -5.45 6.59 17.52
CA ARG A 101 -4.81 5.72 18.55
C ARG A 101 -5.25 4.27 18.53
N THR A 102 -6.27 3.90 17.78
CA THR A 102 -6.63 2.49 17.63
C THR A 102 -5.50 1.71 16.92
N GLN A 103 -5.35 0.43 17.25
CA GLN A 103 -4.24 -0.38 16.71
C GLN A 103 -4.22 -0.42 15.17
N THR A 104 -5.39 -0.43 14.55
CA THR A 104 -5.52 -0.48 13.09
C THR A 104 -5.25 0.86 12.40
N LEU A 105 -5.54 1.99 13.05
CA LEU A 105 -5.42 3.33 12.46
C LEU A 105 -4.10 4.02 12.77
N SER A 106 -3.35 3.56 13.77
CA SER A 106 -2.13 4.23 14.21
C SER A 106 -0.88 3.87 13.40
N ARG A 107 -0.95 2.85 12.54
CA ARG A 107 0.21 2.27 11.84
C ARG A 107 -0.09 1.96 10.39
N ALA A 108 0.96 1.94 9.59
CA ALA A 108 0.93 1.27 8.30
C ALA A 108 1.15 -0.24 8.47
N PHE A 109 0.73 -0.99 7.46
CA PHE A 109 0.83 -2.44 7.42
C PHE A 109 1.58 -2.90 6.17
N THR A 110 2.25 -4.03 6.30
CA THR A 110 2.87 -4.72 5.16
C THR A 110 1.80 -5.40 4.31
N LEU A 111 2.22 -5.85 3.13
CA LEU A 111 1.46 -6.75 2.27
C LEU A 111 0.99 -8.05 2.97
N LEU A 112 1.65 -8.46 4.05
CA LEU A 112 1.30 -9.64 4.86
C LEU A 112 0.37 -9.31 6.04
N GLY A 113 -0.13 -8.07 6.15
CA GLY A 113 -0.93 -7.62 7.27
C GLY A 113 -0.16 -7.46 8.59
N ARG A 114 1.18 -7.46 8.55
CA ARG A 114 2.00 -7.18 9.74
C ARG A 114 2.07 -5.68 9.99
N PRO A 115 1.91 -5.23 11.24
CA PRO A 115 2.08 -3.82 11.58
C PRO A 115 3.53 -3.38 11.32
N GLU A 116 3.68 -2.23 10.67
CA GLU A 116 4.96 -1.55 10.46
C GLU A 116 5.07 -0.28 11.30
N GLN A 117 5.72 0.75 10.77
CA GLN A 117 5.91 2.03 11.45
C GLN A 117 4.59 2.73 11.75
N ALA A 118 4.61 3.58 12.77
CA ALA A 118 3.54 4.51 13.08
C ALA A 118 3.28 5.46 11.90
N LEU A 119 2.06 6.01 11.81
CA LEU A 119 1.80 7.13 10.90
C LEU A 119 2.75 8.27 11.25
N SER A 120 3.32 8.88 10.22
CA SER A 120 4.28 9.98 10.35
C SER A 120 3.60 11.33 10.43
N PHE A 121 2.51 11.51 9.67
CA PHE A 121 1.79 12.77 9.61
C PHE A 121 0.31 12.59 9.30
N ALA A 122 -0.46 13.61 9.65
CA ALA A 122 -1.80 13.87 9.14
C ALA A 122 -1.87 15.31 8.63
N ILE A 123 -2.45 15.51 7.45
CA ILE A 123 -2.55 16.80 6.78
C ILE A 123 -3.98 17.06 6.34
N VAL A 124 -4.44 18.29 6.53
CA VAL A 124 -5.74 18.75 6.04
C VAL A 124 -5.53 19.43 4.69
N GLU A 125 -6.36 19.10 3.71
CA GLU A 125 -6.30 19.73 2.40
C GLU A 125 -7.66 19.59 1.69
N ALA A 126 -7.96 20.48 0.78
CA ALA A 126 -9.25 20.52 0.09
C ALA A 126 -9.58 19.19 -0.63
N ASN A 127 -8.60 18.62 -1.32
CA ASN A 127 -8.71 17.34 -2.01
C ASN A 127 -7.32 16.77 -2.37
N ALA A 128 -7.30 15.57 -2.94
CA ALA A 128 -6.07 14.87 -3.33
C ALA A 128 -5.26 15.62 -4.41
N ASP A 129 -5.91 16.34 -5.30
CA ASP A 129 -5.22 17.11 -6.36
C ASP A 129 -4.51 18.34 -5.76
N ALA A 130 -5.16 19.04 -4.83
CA ALA A 130 -4.56 20.16 -4.10
C ALA A 130 -3.34 19.70 -3.29
N LEU A 131 -3.47 18.56 -2.57
CA LEU A 131 -2.35 17.96 -1.85
C LEU A 131 -1.21 17.58 -2.80
N SER A 132 -1.52 16.95 -3.93
CA SER A 132 -0.54 16.57 -4.95
C SER A 132 0.18 17.79 -5.54
N ALA A 133 -0.56 18.86 -5.82
CA ALA A 133 0.00 20.11 -6.31
C ALA A 133 0.94 20.76 -5.28
N ARG A 134 0.58 20.70 -4.01
CA ARG A 134 1.39 21.20 -2.89
C ARG A 134 2.70 20.41 -2.75
N LEU A 135 2.63 19.09 -2.78
CA LEU A 135 3.81 18.21 -2.71
C LEU A 135 4.76 18.46 -3.89
N ARG A 136 4.23 18.58 -5.10
CA ARG A 136 5.06 18.91 -6.28
C ARG A 136 5.78 20.24 -6.14
N ARG A 137 5.12 21.27 -5.60
CA ARG A 137 5.76 22.57 -5.33
C ARG A 137 6.88 22.44 -4.28
N ALA A 138 6.78 21.51 -3.36
CA ALA A 138 7.82 21.21 -2.38
C ALA A 138 8.94 20.28 -2.93
N GLY A 139 8.92 19.99 -4.24
CA GLY A 139 9.95 19.19 -4.91
C GLY A 139 9.75 17.68 -4.80
N TRP A 140 8.53 17.24 -4.47
CA TRP A 140 8.17 15.83 -4.47
C TRP A 140 7.67 15.40 -5.86
N LEU A 141 8.21 14.32 -6.36
CA LEU A 141 7.84 13.71 -7.64
C LEU A 141 6.79 12.65 -7.39
N ALA A 142 5.70 12.68 -8.16
CA ALA A 142 4.69 11.62 -8.05
C ALA A 142 5.28 10.30 -8.55
N ALA A 143 5.22 9.28 -7.71
CA ALA A 143 5.60 7.93 -8.09
C ALA A 143 4.51 7.28 -8.95
N ASP A 144 4.92 6.50 -9.92
CA ASP A 144 3.99 5.71 -10.73
C ASP A 144 3.24 4.69 -9.85
N LYS A 145 1.98 4.46 -10.18
CA LYS A 145 1.24 3.37 -9.54
C LYS A 145 1.87 2.04 -9.88
N ALA A 146 1.96 1.14 -8.90
CA ALA A 146 2.42 -0.23 -9.09
C ALA A 146 1.35 -1.05 -9.83
N ASP A 147 1.16 -0.79 -11.13
CA ASP A 147 0.30 -1.56 -12.02
C ASP A 147 1.12 -2.46 -12.96
N ALA A 148 0.44 -3.38 -13.65
CA ALA A 148 1.10 -4.34 -14.54
C ALA A 148 1.81 -3.67 -15.72
N GLN A 149 1.32 -2.53 -16.20
CA GLN A 149 1.92 -1.81 -17.34
C GLN A 149 3.21 -1.11 -16.90
N ASN A 150 3.19 -0.46 -15.74
CA ASN A 150 4.36 0.21 -15.17
C ASN A 150 5.44 -0.80 -14.76
N MET A 151 5.04 -1.96 -14.21
CA MET A 151 5.96 -3.07 -13.94
C MET A 151 6.59 -3.66 -15.20
N LEU A 152 5.81 -3.81 -16.28
CA LEU A 152 6.33 -4.27 -17.58
C LEU A 152 7.26 -3.23 -18.21
N ARG A 153 6.93 -1.94 -18.11
CA ARG A 153 7.79 -0.84 -18.55
C ARG A 153 9.12 -0.85 -17.81
N LEU A 154 9.08 -0.98 -16.49
CA LEU A 154 10.26 -1.09 -15.65
C LEU A 154 11.17 -2.25 -16.05
N ALA A 155 10.58 -3.43 -16.34
CA ALA A 155 11.32 -4.60 -16.78
C ALA A 155 11.98 -4.43 -18.16
N ARG A 156 11.42 -3.57 -19.03
CA ARG A 156 11.93 -3.32 -20.40
C ARG A 156 12.93 -2.18 -20.48
N GLN A 157 12.77 -1.13 -19.70
CA GLN A 157 13.53 0.13 -19.82
C GLN A 157 14.65 0.26 -18.79
N GLY A 158 14.75 -0.67 -17.83
CA GLY A 158 15.67 -0.55 -16.71
C GLY A 158 15.16 0.42 -15.63
N LEU A 159 15.85 0.42 -14.49
CA LEU A 159 15.49 1.23 -13.32
C LEU A 159 15.92 2.68 -13.55
N ASP A 160 15.01 3.53 -13.97
CA ASP A 160 15.14 4.96 -13.69
C ASP A 160 14.49 5.23 -12.32
N TYR A 161 15.34 5.52 -11.33
CA TYR A 161 14.91 5.72 -9.94
C TYR A 161 13.91 6.87 -9.75
N ALA A 162 13.85 7.81 -10.68
CA ALA A 162 12.97 8.97 -10.61
C ALA A 162 11.49 8.64 -10.91
N THR A 163 11.19 7.46 -11.44
CA THR A 163 9.83 7.05 -11.85
C THR A 163 9.51 5.60 -11.49
N ALA A 164 10.36 4.93 -10.70
CA ALA A 164 10.11 3.54 -10.30
C ALA A 164 8.84 3.44 -9.46
N PRO A 165 7.92 2.49 -9.75
CA PRO A 165 6.73 2.32 -8.94
C PRO A 165 7.12 1.91 -7.52
N LEU A 166 6.63 2.66 -6.54
CA LEU A 166 6.83 2.33 -5.13
C LEU A 166 6.01 1.10 -4.74
N ALA A 167 6.62 0.22 -3.95
CA ALA A 167 5.89 -0.89 -3.34
C ALA A 167 4.70 -0.35 -2.53
N PRO A 168 3.50 -0.94 -2.68
CA PRO A 168 2.31 -0.50 -1.97
C PRO A 168 2.48 -0.67 -0.47
N ALA A 169 1.89 0.25 0.29
CA ALA A 169 1.70 0.15 1.72
C ALA A 169 0.21 0.13 2.03
N PHE A 170 -0.15 -0.43 3.17
CA PHE A 170 -1.54 -0.58 3.58
C PHE A 170 -1.80 0.19 4.86
N TRP A 171 -2.98 0.77 4.95
CA TRP A 171 -3.51 1.41 6.13
C TRP A 171 -5.02 1.17 6.18
N ASN A 172 -5.53 0.72 7.32
CA ASN A 172 -6.95 0.38 7.47
C ASN A 172 -7.48 -0.49 6.31
N ASP A 173 -6.71 -1.55 5.96
CA ASP A 173 -6.97 -2.50 4.87
C ASP A 173 -7.05 -1.88 3.46
N GLN A 174 -6.62 -0.63 3.31
CA GLN A 174 -6.59 0.07 2.03
C GLN A 174 -5.15 0.31 1.58
N ILE A 175 -4.92 0.16 0.27
CA ILE A 175 -3.67 0.56 -0.38
C ILE A 175 -3.56 2.09 -0.40
N ASN A 176 -2.36 2.64 -0.36
CA ASN A 176 -2.16 4.08 -0.46
C ASN A 176 -2.73 4.67 -1.75
N ASP A 177 -3.42 5.79 -1.62
CA ASP A 177 -4.00 6.53 -2.75
C ASP A 177 -2.94 7.29 -3.54
N LEU A 178 -1.99 7.90 -2.82
CA LEU A 178 -0.91 8.70 -3.39
C LEU A 178 0.44 8.19 -2.92
N ALA A 179 1.44 8.31 -3.80
CA ALA A 179 2.83 8.06 -3.48
C ALA A 179 3.72 9.09 -4.16
N PHE A 180 4.74 9.54 -3.42
CA PHE A 180 5.71 10.51 -3.94
C PHE A 180 7.11 10.14 -3.50
N GLU A 181 8.09 10.59 -4.27
CA GLU A 181 9.51 10.44 -4.02
C GLU A 181 10.21 11.79 -4.06
N ARG A 182 11.28 11.91 -3.31
CA ARG A 182 12.15 13.06 -3.34
C ARG A 182 13.60 12.63 -3.18
N PRO A 183 14.45 12.84 -4.21
CA PRO A 183 15.89 12.65 -4.07
C PRO A 183 16.46 13.64 -3.05
N LEU A 184 17.23 13.14 -2.10
CA LEU A 184 17.94 13.93 -1.11
C LEU A 184 19.44 13.90 -1.46
N GLN A 185 20.05 15.07 -1.55
CA GLN A 185 21.50 15.16 -1.66
C GLN A 185 22.10 15.15 -0.25
N GLN A 186 22.54 13.99 0.21
CA GLN A 186 23.27 13.87 1.47
C GLN A 186 24.70 13.42 1.16
N ALA A 187 25.64 14.39 1.23
CA ALA A 187 27.08 14.14 1.05
C ALA A 187 27.39 13.25 -0.18
N GLU A 188 27.92 12.04 0.04
CA GLU A 188 28.30 11.09 -1.01
C GLU A 188 27.21 10.05 -1.32
N LYS A 189 26.10 10.04 -0.58
CA LYS A 189 25.06 9.00 -0.67
C LYS A 189 23.83 9.53 -1.37
N LYS A 190 23.32 8.72 -2.31
CA LYS A 190 21.99 8.95 -2.92
C LYS A 190 20.92 8.43 -1.97
N VAL A 191 20.34 9.30 -1.17
CA VAL A 191 19.19 8.99 -0.32
C VAL A 191 17.92 9.44 -1.06
N VAL A 192 16.88 8.63 -0.98
CA VAL A 192 15.56 8.97 -1.54
C VAL A 192 14.54 8.91 -0.43
N ALA A 193 13.88 10.03 -0.17
CA ALA A 193 12.71 10.05 0.70
C ALA A 193 11.48 9.65 -0.10
N THR A 194 10.62 8.84 0.49
CA THR A 194 9.34 8.43 -0.08
C THR A 194 8.22 8.72 0.89
N VAL A 195 7.06 9.08 0.35
CA VAL A 195 5.84 9.28 1.13
C VAL A 195 4.70 8.49 0.53
N ARG A 196 3.91 7.86 1.37
CA ARG A 196 2.67 7.17 1.02
C ARG A 196 1.54 7.76 1.81
N ILE A 197 0.43 8.08 1.12
CA ILE A 197 -0.66 8.87 1.66
C ILE A 197 -1.98 8.15 1.40
N TRP A 198 -2.82 8.16 2.41
CA TRP A 198 -4.19 7.64 2.35
C TRP A 198 -5.19 8.76 2.57
N THR A 199 -6.24 8.74 1.79
CA THR A 199 -7.42 9.57 1.98
C THR A 199 -8.25 8.97 3.11
N THR A 200 -8.61 9.78 4.09
CA THR A 200 -9.50 9.32 5.17
C THR A 200 -10.96 9.73 4.89
N PRO A 201 -11.94 9.09 5.53
CA PRO A 201 -13.33 9.53 5.47
C PRO A 201 -13.58 10.80 6.29
N TYR A 202 -12.58 11.28 7.04
CA TYR A 202 -12.76 12.40 7.96
C TYR A 202 -12.53 13.74 7.28
N ARG A 203 -13.32 14.71 7.71
CA ARG A 203 -13.22 16.12 7.29
C ARG A 203 -13.02 17.04 8.48
N VAL A 204 -12.39 18.15 8.21
CA VAL A 204 -12.20 19.26 9.13
C VAL A 204 -12.76 20.49 8.43
N GLY A 205 -14.01 20.85 8.73
CA GLY A 205 -14.76 21.85 7.96
C GLY A 205 -15.01 21.38 6.52
N GLN A 206 -14.55 22.17 5.54
CA GLN A 206 -14.70 21.82 4.13
C GLN A 206 -13.59 20.91 3.61
N ASP A 207 -12.47 20.84 4.34
CA ASP A 207 -11.26 20.15 3.92
C ASP A 207 -11.24 18.70 4.40
N ARG A 208 -10.44 17.89 3.74
CA ARG A 208 -10.29 16.46 4.00
C ARG A 208 -9.02 16.17 4.77
N LEU A 209 -9.11 15.23 5.69
CA LEU A 209 -7.95 14.72 6.42
C LEU A 209 -7.27 13.62 5.60
N PHE A 210 -5.97 13.75 5.39
CA PHE A 210 -5.09 12.74 4.81
C PHE A 210 -4.10 12.28 5.87
N VAL A 211 -3.72 11.02 5.82
CA VAL A 211 -2.69 10.45 6.70
C VAL A 211 -1.58 9.84 5.87
N GLY A 212 -0.37 9.78 6.41
CA GLY A 212 0.73 9.23 5.66
C GLY A 212 1.92 8.75 6.48
N VAL A 213 2.79 8.00 5.79
CA VAL A 213 4.08 7.56 6.30
C VAL A 213 5.21 8.07 5.42
N VAL A 214 6.31 8.39 6.04
CA VAL A 214 7.55 8.82 5.38
C VAL A 214 8.64 7.80 5.64
N ARG A 215 9.44 7.50 4.63
CA ARG A 215 10.61 6.63 4.72
C ARG A 215 11.75 7.21 3.90
N GLU A 216 12.95 6.98 4.35
CA GLU A 216 14.16 7.28 3.60
C GLU A 216 14.88 5.97 3.25
N TYR A 217 15.43 5.92 2.06
CA TYR A 217 16.15 4.78 1.52
C TYR A 217 17.57 5.20 1.16
N ASP A 218 18.55 4.43 1.60
CA ASP A 218 19.95 4.60 1.25
C ASP A 218 20.40 3.48 0.31
N GLY A 219 20.76 3.86 -0.91
CA GLY A 219 21.33 2.95 -1.89
C GLY A 219 20.46 1.76 -2.30
N THR A 220 21.04 0.87 -3.09
CA THR A 220 20.45 -0.41 -3.48
C THR A 220 21.33 -1.56 -3.01
N ARG A 221 20.74 -2.52 -2.31
CA ARG A 221 21.38 -3.79 -2.02
C ARG A 221 21.06 -4.76 -3.15
N TRP A 222 22.11 -5.28 -3.80
CA TRP A 222 22.02 -6.19 -4.95
C TRP A 222 21.22 -5.66 -6.16
N GLY A 223 21.19 -4.33 -6.33
CA GLY A 223 20.51 -3.69 -7.46
C GLY A 223 18.98 -3.69 -7.42
N VAL A 224 18.35 -4.32 -6.41
CA VAL A 224 16.88 -4.47 -6.32
C VAL A 224 16.32 -4.10 -4.95
N LEU A 225 17.08 -4.31 -3.87
CA LEU A 225 16.60 -4.06 -2.51
C LEU A 225 17.20 -2.75 -1.96
N HIS A 226 16.35 -1.84 -1.57
CA HIS A 226 16.74 -0.61 -0.89
C HIS A 226 16.94 -0.86 0.61
N THR A 227 17.96 -0.24 1.19
CA THR A 227 18.12 -0.21 2.64
C THR A 227 17.30 0.96 3.19
N ILE A 228 16.32 0.67 4.03
CA ILE A 228 15.51 1.70 4.69
C ILE A 228 16.34 2.28 5.84
N LEU A 229 16.43 3.60 5.94
CA LEU A 229 17.07 4.27 7.06
C LEU A 229 16.23 4.05 8.33
N PRO A 230 16.89 3.79 9.47
CA PRO A 230 16.17 3.35 10.68
C PRO A 230 15.39 4.45 11.38
N ASP A 231 15.79 5.72 11.25
CA ASP A 231 15.14 6.86 11.92
C ASP A 231 13.97 7.39 11.10
N VAL A 232 12.76 6.88 11.38
CA VAL A 232 11.56 7.32 10.67
C VAL A 232 11.04 8.68 11.18
N ASP A 233 11.45 9.11 12.37
CA ASP A 233 11.07 10.43 12.88
C ASP A 233 11.87 11.52 12.16
N ALA A 234 13.16 11.30 11.91
CA ALA A 234 13.99 12.20 11.10
C ALA A 234 13.46 12.32 9.66
N ALA A 235 13.03 11.21 9.07
CA ALA A 235 12.39 11.22 7.76
C ALA A 235 11.09 12.05 7.75
N ALA A 236 10.27 11.93 8.79
CA ALA A 236 9.04 12.70 8.95
C ALA A 236 9.33 14.21 9.14
N GLU A 237 10.33 14.55 9.94
CA GLU A 237 10.79 15.93 10.14
C GLU A 237 11.29 16.53 8.80
N GLY A 238 12.12 15.81 8.06
CA GLY A 238 12.59 16.22 6.73
C GLY A 238 11.46 16.46 5.72
N PHE A 239 10.38 15.67 5.83
CA PHE A 239 9.16 15.88 5.04
C PHE A 239 8.50 17.21 5.40
N VAL A 240 8.24 17.46 6.68
CA VAL A 240 7.62 18.71 7.19
C VAL A 240 8.46 19.93 6.79
N ASP A 241 9.77 19.89 7.01
CA ASP A 241 10.71 20.93 6.59
C ASP A 241 10.65 21.22 5.11
N SER A 242 10.46 20.18 4.29
CA SER A 242 10.36 20.37 2.84
C SER A 242 9.14 21.18 2.43
N LEU A 243 8.02 20.94 3.11
CA LEU A 243 6.78 21.69 2.89
C LEU A 243 6.90 23.13 3.35
N GLN A 244 7.50 23.36 4.52
CA GLN A 244 7.72 24.71 5.06
C GLN A 244 8.65 25.54 4.16
N ARG A 245 9.74 24.94 3.68
CA ARG A 245 10.68 25.63 2.74
C ARG A 245 10.07 25.96 1.39
N ALA A 246 9.00 25.30 0.99
CA ALA A 246 8.27 25.65 -0.23
C ALA A 246 7.46 26.94 -0.14
N GLY A 247 7.62 27.70 0.95
CA GLY A 247 7.08 29.05 1.12
C GLY A 247 5.59 29.12 1.38
N GLN A 248 4.98 28.00 1.82
CA GLN A 248 3.57 27.98 2.16
C GLN A 248 3.40 27.97 3.69
N PRO A 249 2.53 28.83 4.24
CA PRO A 249 2.26 28.80 5.67
C PRO A 249 1.62 27.47 6.04
N PHE A 250 2.21 26.81 7.02
CA PHE A 250 1.63 25.66 7.68
C PHE A 250 1.57 25.91 9.17
N ALA A 251 0.41 25.76 9.74
CA ALA A 251 0.31 25.55 11.16
C ALA A 251 0.68 24.09 11.44
N VAL A 252 1.66 23.87 12.31
CA VAL A 252 2.23 22.54 12.58
C VAL A 252 2.18 22.27 14.07
N CYS A 253 1.73 21.08 14.47
CA CYS A 253 1.93 20.60 15.82
C CYS A 253 2.36 19.14 15.84
N LEU A 254 3.03 18.72 16.89
CA LEU A 254 3.51 17.37 17.11
C LEU A 254 2.73 16.73 18.26
N ARG A 255 2.16 15.55 18.03
CA ARG A 255 1.32 14.84 19.02
C ARG A 255 1.80 13.41 19.23
N PRO A 256 1.77 12.90 20.47
CA PRO A 256 2.07 11.50 20.72
C PRO A 256 0.94 10.62 20.18
N LEU A 257 1.25 9.72 19.28
CA LEU A 257 0.31 8.73 18.72
C LEU A 257 0.49 7.38 19.38
N LEU A 258 1.72 6.91 19.50
CA LEU A 258 2.10 5.61 20.06
C LEU A 258 3.27 5.78 21.04
N PRO A 259 3.49 4.81 21.94
CA PRO A 259 4.72 4.75 22.71
C PRO A 259 5.93 4.60 21.77
N PRO A 260 7.13 5.06 22.20
CA PRO A 260 8.36 4.80 21.47
C PRO A 260 8.56 3.31 21.21
N MET A 261 9.00 2.97 20.00
CA MET A 261 9.13 1.58 19.60
C MET A 261 10.27 1.35 18.62
N ILE A 262 10.80 0.12 18.64
CA ILE A 262 11.66 -0.42 17.62
C ILE A 262 10.87 -1.49 16.88
N GLY A 263 10.94 -1.50 15.57
CA GLY A 263 10.29 -2.49 14.73
C GLY A 263 11.22 -3.01 13.64
N SER A 264 10.70 -3.93 12.83
CA SER A 264 11.44 -4.52 11.71
C SER A 264 10.57 -4.47 10.46
N TYR A 265 11.20 -4.20 9.32
CA TYR A 265 10.54 -4.31 8.02
C TYR A 265 10.54 -5.75 7.50
N LEU A 266 9.58 -6.07 6.65
CA LEU A 266 9.39 -7.42 6.12
C LEU A 266 10.62 -7.97 5.39
N LEU A 267 11.31 -7.13 4.60
CA LEU A 267 12.48 -7.52 3.80
C LEU A 267 13.82 -7.29 4.53
N GLY A 268 13.77 -7.09 5.84
CA GLY A 268 14.95 -6.83 6.68
C GLY A 268 15.15 -5.34 6.95
N GLY A 269 16.00 -5.05 7.95
CA GLY A 269 16.19 -3.72 8.49
C GLY A 269 15.30 -3.45 9.69
N HIS A 270 15.74 -2.55 10.54
CA HIS A 270 15.03 -2.12 11.73
C HIS A 270 14.68 -0.64 11.58
N PHE A 271 13.62 -0.22 12.27
CA PHE A 271 13.30 1.19 12.44
C PHE A 271 13.06 1.49 13.92
N PHE A 272 13.26 2.74 14.27
CA PHE A 272 12.84 3.27 15.56
C PHE A 272 11.99 4.52 15.37
N THR A 273 11.07 4.73 16.29
CA THR A 273 10.23 5.93 16.33
C THR A 273 9.88 6.28 17.77
N ARG A 274 9.77 7.56 18.04
CA ARG A 274 9.18 8.09 19.29
C ARG A 274 7.66 7.98 19.29
N GLY A 275 7.07 7.52 18.19
CA GLY A 275 5.62 7.36 18.04
C GLY A 275 4.88 8.68 17.95
N GLN A 276 5.49 9.70 17.39
CA GLN A 276 4.93 11.04 17.22
C GLN A 276 4.27 11.20 15.86
N LEU A 277 3.19 11.96 15.82
CA LEU A 277 2.42 12.31 14.63
C LEU A 277 2.51 13.82 14.39
N TRP A 278 2.97 14.20 13.21
CA TRP A 278 2.91 15.57 12.74
C TRP A 278 1.51 15.91 12.24
N LEU A 279 0.89 16.94 12.78
CA LEU A 279 -0.38 17.48 12.29
C LEU A 279 -0.10 18.76 11.52
N LEU A 280 -0.58 18.80 10.27
CA LEU A 280 -0.27 19.87 9.31
C LEU A 280 -1.58 20.49 8.83
N ASP A 281 -1.74 21.77 9.04
CA ASP A 281 -2.86 22.58 8.55
C ASP A 281 -2.33 23.70 7.65
N PRO A 282 -2.55 23.64 6.33
CA PRO A 282 -2.10 24.66 5.40
C PRO A 282 -2.99 25.92 5.38
N GLY A 283 -4.09 25.93 6.11
CA GLY A 283 -5.01 27.05 6.18
C GLY A 283 -4.85 27.85 7.45
N ASP A 284 -5.15 29.14 7.36
CA ASP A 284 -5.21 30.05 8.52
C ASP A 284 -6.59 29.97 9.24
N HIS A 285 -7.16 28.76 9.28
CA HIS A 285 -8.57 28.57 9.64
C HIS A 285 -8.83 28.38 11.13
N GLY A 286 -7.80 28.50 11.98
CA GLY A 286 -7.95 28.21 13.42
C GLY A 286 -8.31 26.74 13.72
N GLU A 287 -8.30 25.88 12.73
CA GLU A 287 -8.66 24.48 12.82
C GLU A 287 -7.56 23.63 13.44
N LEU A 288 -6.30 24.11 13.35
CA LEU A 288 -5.20 23.47 14.06
C LEU A 288 -5.49 23.33 15.57
N ALA A 289 -6.19 24.29 16.15
CA ALA A 289 -6.61 24.22 17.55
C ALA A 289 -7.58 23.03 17.79
N ARG A 290 -8.39 22.66 16.82
CA ARG A 290 -9.24 21.45 16.86
C ARG A 290 -8.42 20.19 16.65
N LEU A 291 -7.49 20.22 15.71
CA LEU A 291 -6.60 19.08 15.40
C LEU A 291 -5.65 18.78 16.56
N CYS A 292 -5.10 19.82 17.19
CA CYS A 292 -4.09 19.70 18.24
C CYS A 292 -4.67 19.61 19.65
N GLY A 293 -5.97 19.80 19.81
CA GLY A 293 -6.57 19.99 21.12
C GLY A 293 -6.14 21.33 21.76
N ARG A 294 -6.82 21.80 22.80
CA ARG A 294 -6.62 23.10 23.45
C ARG A 294 -5.27 23.30 24.18
N HIS A 295 -4.30 22.42 23.98
CA HIS A 295 -2.95 22.60 24.51
C HIS A 295 -2.08 23.23 23.41
N GLY A 296 -1.81 24.51 23.56
CA GLY A 296 -1.03 25.30 22.64
C GLY A 296 0.37 24.75 22.32
N PRO A 297 1.04 25.32 21.30
CA PRO A 297 2.35 24.89 20.89
C PRO A 297 3.33 24.98 22.07
N ARG A 298 4.03 23.89 22.36
CA ARG A 298 5.24 24.00 23.19
C ARG A 298 6.30 24.65 22.31
N GLN A 299 6.71 25.84 22.72
CA GLN A 299 7.90 26.53 22.22
C GLN A 299 9.16 25.68 22.38
#